data_26b6fb0ecb9b25852190920ce98f5662
#
_entry.id   26b6fb0ecb9b25852190920ce98f5662
#
_cell.length_a   1.000
_cell.length_b   1.000
_cell.length_c   1.000
_cell.angle_alpha   90.00
_cell.angle_beta   90.00
_cell.angle_gamma   90.00
#
_symmetry.space_group_name_H-M   'P 1'
#
loop_
_entity.id
_entity.type
_entity.pdbx_description
1 polymer ?
#
loop_
_entity_poly.entity_id
_entity_poly.type
_entity_poly.pdbx_seq_one_letter_code
_entity_poly.pdbx_strand_id
1 'polypeptide(L)'
;MNNAKFIVIEGLEGAGKSTAIKAVLEALRNTGVEHIKNTREPGGTALAEQLRTLVKQEHEGEELQDMTELLLMYAARVQLVENVIKPALASGSWVVGDRHDMSSQAYQGGGRQIPRETMTALKRTTLGDFKPDLTIYLDIDPRVGLERARGRGELDRIEKMDMSFFDRTRERYLELAESDDTVVVVNAEQSIDQVAADISAVVTNWVSA
;
A
#
# COMPACT_ATOMS: atom_id res chain seq x y z
N MET A 1 -18.04 5.03 21.67
CA MET A 1 -17.79 5.42 20.26
C MET A 1 -16.85 4.38 19.68
N ASN A 2 -17.09 3.92 18.46
CA ASN A 2 -16.19 2.96 17.82
C ASN A 2 -14.88 3.68 17.47
N ASN A 3 -13.76 3.28 18.06
CA ASN A 3 -12.44 3.89 17.90
C ASN A 3 -11.54 3.07 16.97
N ALA A 4 -12.14 2.20 16.14
CA ALA A 4 -11.39 1.38 15.19
C ALA A 4 -10.75 2.26 14.11
N LYS A 5 -9.51 1.93 13.75
CA LYS A 5 -8.66 2.70 12.84
C LYS A 5 -8.17 1.86 11.67
N PHE A 6 -7.91 2.52 10.55
CA PHE A 6 -7.32 1.94 9.37
C PHE A 6 -5.88 2.44 9.18
N ILE A 7 -4.91 1.52 9.32
CA ILE A 7 -3.48 1.78 9.13
C ILE A 7 -3.02 1.09 7.85
N VAL A 8 -2.23 1.77 7.04
CA VAL A 8 -1.70 1.23 5.78
C VAL A 8 -0.18 1.31 5.75
N ILE A 9 0.44 0.25 5.25
CA ILE A 9 1.86 0.20 4.95
C ILE A 9 2.05 0.32 3.45
N GLU A 10 2.83 1.31 3.06
CA GLU A 10 3.16 1.62 1.66
C GLU A 10 4.66 1.50 1.41
N GLY A 11 5.06 1.38 0.16
CA GLY A 11 6.47 1.33 -0.23
C GLY A 11 6.71 0.47 -1.46
N LEU A 12 7.87 0.65 -2.07
CA LEU A 12 8.31 -0.10 -3.25
C LEU A 12 8.51 -1.59 -2.95
N GLU A 13 8.76 -2.38 -3.97
CA GLU A 13 9.22 -3.77 -3.86
C GLU A 13 10.55 -3.80 -3.10
N GLY A 14 10.71 -4.81 -2.24
CA GLY A 14 11.91 -4.93 -1.40
C GLY A 14 12.01 -3.97 -0.21
N ALA A 15 11.05 -3.04 -0.02
CA ALA A 15 11.04 -2.11 1.11
C ALA A 15 10.79 -2.78 2.48
N GLY A 16 10.44 -4.07 2.52
CA GLY A 16 10.26 -4.78 3.80
C GLY A 16 8.85 -4.70 4.38
N LYS A 17 7.82 -4.40 3.58
CA LYS A 17 6.41 -4.25 4.03
C LYS A 17 5.92 -5.41 4.91
N SER A 18 6.22 -6.66 4.57
CA SER A 18 5.78 -7.82 5.37
C SER A 18 6.35 -7.82 6.79
N THR A 19 7.58 -7.35 6.97
CA THR A 19 8.21 -7.16 8.29
C THR A 19 7.61 -5.98 9.02
N ALA A 20 7.40 -4.88 8.31
CA ALA A 20 6.74 -3.68 8.82
C ALA A 20 5.33 -3.97 9.36
N ILE A 21 4.53 -4.73 8.61
CA ILE A 21 3.18 -5.15 9.04
C ILE A 21 3.25 -5.96 10.35
N LYS A 22 4.22 -6.86 10.49
CA LYS A 22 4.40 -7.61 11.75
C LYS A 22 4.70 -6.67 12.92
N ALA A 23 5.58 -5.69 12.72
CA ALA A 23 5.92 -4.69 13.74
C ALA A 23 4.69 -3.83 14.12
N VAL A 24 3.88 -3.41 13.14
CA VAL A 24 2.61 -2.69 13.39
C VAL A 24 1.64 -3.55 14.21
N LEU A 25 1.43 -4.80 13.82
CA LEU A 25 0.51 -5.71 14.51
C LEU A 25 0.94 -5.97 15.96
N GLU A 26 2.25 -6.11 16.20
CA GLU A 26 2.83 -6.29 17.53
C GLU A 26 2.67 -5.01 18.37
N ALA A 27 3.02 -3.85 17.83
CA ALA A 27 2.86 -2.57 18.50
C ALA A 27 1.39 -2.31 18.90
N LEU A 28 0.43 -2.56 17.99
CA LEU A 28 -1.00 -2.42 18.28
C LEU A 28 -1.45 -3.34 19.42
N ARG A 29 -1.02 -4.60 19.43
CA ARG A 29 -1.35 -5.52 20.52
C ARG A 29 -0.77 -5.05 21.85
N ASN A 30 0.45 -4.53 21.85
CA ASN A 30 1.10 -4.00 23.05
C ASN A 30 0.41 -2.74 23.59
N THR A 31 -0.33 -2.01 22.75
CA THR A 31 -1.19 -0.88 23.17
C THR A 31 -2.61 -1.29 23.57
N GLY A 32 -2.92 -2.60 23.59
CA GLY A 32 -4.21 -3.13 24.02
C GLY A 32 -5.26 -3.28 22.91
N VAL A 33 -4.87 -3.15 21.63
CA VAL A 33 -5.77 -3.40 20.51
C VAL A 33 -5.90 -4.90 20.28
N GLU A 34 -7.06 -5.49 20.61
CA GLU A 34 -7.29 -6.93 20.54
C GLU A 34 -7.78 -7.41 19.17
N HIS A 35 -8.67 -6.63 18.54
CA HIS A 35 -9.32 -7.01 17.29
C HIS A 35 -8.68 -6.31 16.10
N ILE A 36 -7.86 -7.04 15.35
CA ILE A 36 -7.14 -6.49 14.19
C ILE A 36 -7.41 -7.38 12.97
N LYS A 37 -7.92 -6.79 11.91
CA LYS A 37 -8.04 -7.39 10.58
C LYS A 37 -6.82 -7.01 9.73
N ASN A 38 -6.05 -8.01 9.27
CA ASN A 38 -4.99 -7.78 8.30
C ASN A 38 -5.49 -8.06 6.89
N THR A 39 -5.13 -7.20 5.93
CA THR A 39 -5.51 -7.33 4.51
C THR A 39 -4.42 -6.78 3.59
N ARG A 40 -4.62 -6.90 2.25
CA ARG A 40 -3.67 -6.37 1.26
C ARG A 40 -4.36 -5.96 -0.02
N GLU A 41 -3.73 -5.06 -0.76
CA GLU A 41 -4.14 -4.65 -2.11
C GLU A 41 -3.05 -4.90 -3.17
N PRO A 42 -3.45 -5.24 -4.40
CA PRO A 42 -4.77 -5.76 -4.75
C PRO A 42 -4.99 -7.14 -4.14
N GLY A 43 -6.24 -7.48 -3.78
CA GLY A 43 -6.60 -8.78 -3.21
C GLY A 43 -7.51 -8.67 -1.99
N GLY A 44 -7.46 -9.66 -1.11
CA GLY A 44 -8.18 -9.69 0.17
C GLY A 44 -9.64 -10.14 0.08
N THR A 45 -10.21 -10.32 -1.11
CA THR A 45 -11.50 -11.01 -1.36
C THR A 45 -11.33 -11.95 -2.54
N ALA A 46 -12.21 -12.96 -2.69
CA ALA A 46 -12.11 -13.92 -3.78
C ALA A 46 -12.10 -13.25 -5.17
N LEU A 47 -12.95 -12.23 -5.37
CA LEU A 47 -13.00 -11.48 -6.63
C LEU A 47 -11.74 -10.60 -6.80
N ALA A 48 -11.32 -9.89 -5.74
CA ALA A 48 -10.13 -9.04 -5.81
C ALA A 48 -8.83 -9.85 -6.05
N GLU A 49 -8.76 -11.11 -5.61
CA GLU A 49 -7.63 -12.00 -5.94
C GLU A 49 -7.61 -12.38 -7.42
N GLN A 50 -8.77 -12.55 -8.06
CA GLN A 50 -8.84 -12.77 -9.51
C GLN A 50 -8.35 -11.54 -10.27
N LEU A 51 -8.78 -10.33 -9.86
CA LEU A 51 -8.32 -9.08 -10.44
C LEU A 51 -6.80 -8.88 -10.24
N ARG A 52 -6.29 -9.23 -9.06
CA ARG A 52 -4.83 -9.25 -8.79
C ARG A 52 -4.10 -10.15 -9.78
N THR A 53 -4.61 -11.33 -10.05
CA THR A 53 -4.01 -12.26 -10.99
C THR A 53 -3.91 -11.63 -12.38
N LEU A 54 -4.99 -11.01 -12.86
CA LEU A 54 -5.00 -10.30 -14.16
C LEU A 54 -3.96 -9.17 -14.24
N VAL A 55 -3.77 -8.43 -13.15
CA VAL A 55 -2.77 -7.34 -13.12
C VAL A 55 -1.34 -7.86 -13.12
N LYS A 56 -1.07 -8.97 -12.43
CA LYS A 56 0.31 -9.45 -12.18
C LYS A 56 0.86 -10.36 -13.25
N GLN A 57 0.00 -11.14 -13.92
CA GLN A 57 0.43 -12.08 -14.96
C GLN A 57 0.76 -11.36 -16.27
N GLU A 58 1.60 -11.99 -17.08
CA GLU A 58 1.79 -11.64 -18.48
C GLU A 58 0.63 -12.26 -19.29
N HIS A 59 0.16 -11.53 -20.32
CA HIS A 59 -0.92 -11.96 -21.19
C HIS A 59 -0.36 -12.34 -22.55
N GLU A 60 -0.57 -13.59 -22.96
CA GLU A 60 -0.08 -14.07 -24.25
C GLU A 60 -0.82 -13.37 -25.40
N GLY A 61 -0.06 -12.75 -26.30
CA GLY A 61 -0.59 -12.10 -27.49
C GLY A 61 -1.16 -10.69 -27.32
N GLU A 62 -1.20 -10.16 -26.09
CA GLU A 62 -1.63 -8.78 -25.83
C GLU A 62 -0.87 -8.14 -24.64
N GLU A 63 -0.78 -6.82 -24.66
CA GLU A 63 -0.21 -6.04 -23.56
C GLU A 63 -1.31 -5.44 -22.70
N LEU A 64 -1.21 -5.60 -21.37
CA LEU A 64 -2.12 -4.95 -20.44
C LEU A 64 -1.89 -3.43 -20.46
N GLN A 65 -2.84 -2.70 -21.01
CA GLN A 65 -2.77 -1.24 -21.14
C GLN A 65 -2.80 -0.55 -19.78
N ASP A 66 -2.08 0.57 -19.63
CA ASP A 66 -1.95 1.30 -18.36
C ASP A 66 -3.30 1.70 -17.76
N MET A 67 -4.25 2.12 -18.59
CA MET A 67 -5.60 2.46 -18.13
C MET A 67 -6.36 1.22 -17.65
N THR A 68 -6.20 0.08 -18.33
CA THR A 68 -6.81 -1.19 -17.90
C THR A 68 -6.24 -1.63 -16.57
N GLU A 69 -4.90 -1.55 -16.40
CA GLU A 69 -4.23 -1.81 -15.12
C GLU A 69 -4.81 -0.95 -14.00
N LEU A 70 -4.92 0.36 -14.22
CA LEU A 70 -5.50 1.30 -13.26
C LEU A 70 -6.92 0.93 -12.86
N LEU A 71 -7.78 0.63 -13.83
CA LEU A 71 -9.19 0.28 -13.59
C LEU A 71 -9.32 -1.04 -12.82
N LEU A 72 -8.50 -2.05 -13.11
CA LEU A 72 -8.46 -3.33 -12.39
C LEU A 72 -8.00 -3.13 -10.93
N MET A 73 -6.99 -2.26 -10.69
CA MET A 73 -6.54 -1.92 -9.35
C MET A 73 -7.64 -1.29 -8.52
N TYR A 74 -8.38 -0.31 -9.08
CA TYR A 74 -9.48 0.33 -8.38
C TYR A 74 -10.70 -0.59 -8.21
N ALA A 75 -11.00 -1.46 -9.19
CA ALA A 75 -12.05 -2.46 -9.04
C ALA A 75 -11.77 -3.41 -7.86
N ALA A 76 -10.54 -3.91 -7.74
CA ALA A 76 -10.11 -4.75 -6.63
C ALA A 76 -10.21 -4.01 -5.29
N ARG A 77 -9.80 -2.74 -5.26
CA ARG A 77 -9.85 -1.87 -4.07
C ARG A 77 -11.28 -1.63 -3.60
N VAL A 78 -12.19 -1.22 -4.49
CA VAL A 78 -13.61 -1.01 -4.14
C VAL A 78 -14.19 -2.29 -3.53
N GLN A 79 -13.93 -3.45 -4.14
CA GLN A 79 -14.41 -4.73 -3.65
C GLN A 79 -13.90 -5.03 -2.23
N LEU A 80 -12.61 -4.76 -1.95
CA LEU A 80 -12.02 -4.96 -0.64
C LEU A 80 -12.56 -3.96 0.39
N VAL A 81 -12.63 -2.68 0.04
CA VAL A 81 -13.09 -1.62 0.94
C VAL A 81 -14.50 -1.88 1.41
N GLU A 82 -15.43 -2.18 0.49
CA GLU A 82 -16.84 -2.36 0.80
C GLU A 82 -17.13 -3.70 1.52
N ASN A 83 -16.40 -4.77 1.21
CA ASN A 83 -16.71 -6.10 1.74
C ASN A 83 -15.85 -6.50 2.95
N VAL A 84 -14.74 -5.84 3.21
CA VAL A 84 -13.83 -6.22 4.30
C VAL A 84 -13.47 -5.04 5.19
N ILE A 85 -12.96 -3.93 4.63
CA ILE A 85 -12.39 -2.86 5.46
C ILE A 85 -13.50 -2.13 6.22
N LYS A 86 -14.49 -1.57 5.53
CA LYS A 86 -15.61 -0.86 6.16
C LYS A 86 -16.38 -1.73 7.16
N PRO A 87 -16.75 -2.98 6.84
CA PRO A 87 -17.41 -3.87 7.81
C PRO A 87 -16.55 -4.17 9.05
N ALA A 88 -15.24 -4.39 8.88
CA ALA A 88 -14.33 -4.60 10.01
C ALA A 88 -14.28 -3.36 10.93
N LEU A 89 -14.09 -2.18 10.36
CA LEU A 89 -14.10 -0.92 11.10
C LEU A 89 -15.45 -0.71 11.81
N ALA A 90 -16.57 -0.97 11.14
CA ALA A 90 -17.91 -0.85 11.72
C ALA A 90 -18.13 -1.81 12.89
N SER A 91 -17.52 -3.00 12.87
CA SER A 91 -17.58 -3.98 13.97
C SER A 91 -16.61 -3.69 15.13
N GLY A 92 -15.82 -2.60 15.05
CA GLY A 92 -14.84 -2.25 16.08
C GLY A 92 -13.46 -2.89 15.89
N SER A 93 -13.24 -3.60 14.79
CA SER A 93 -11.93 -4.18 14.48
C SER A 93 -11.06 -3.14 13.76
N TRP A 94 -9.82 -2.96 14.23
CA TRP A 94 -8.82 -2.20 13.51
C TRP A 94 -8.43 -2.92 12.22
N VAL A 95 -8.00 -2.15 11.21
CA VAL A 95 -7.55 -2.73 9.94
C VAL A 95 -6.11 -2.33 9.68
N VAL A 96 -5.27 -3.31 9.33
CA VAL A 96 -3.91 -3.10 8.84
C VAL A 96 -3.84 -3.58 7.39
N GLY A 97 -3.54 -2.67 6.47
CA GLY A 97 -3.46 -2.93 5.03
C GLY A 97 -2.02 -2.93 4.51
N ASP A 98 -1.69 -3.89 3.65
CA ASP A 98 -0.52 -3.84 2.77
C ASP A 98 -0.95 -3.16 1.48
N ARG A 99 -0.58 -1.92 1.29
CA ARG A 99 -0.97 -1.02 0.21
C ARG A 99 -2.44 -0.55 0.25
N HIS A 100 -2.66 0.63 -0.29
CA HIS A 100 -3.98 1.20 -0.56
C HIS A 100 -3.88 2.17 -1.75
N ASP A 101 -4.70 3.24 -1.76
CA ASP A 101 -4.78 4.22 -2.85
C ASP A 101 -3.45 4.89 -3.18
N MET A 102 -2.61 5.18 -2.18
CA MET A 102 -1.30 5.80 -2.37
C MET A 102 -0.41 4.99 -3.31
N SER A 103 -0.50 3.64 -3.28
CA SER A 103 0.17 2.78 -4.26
C SER A 103 -0.25 3.08 -5.69
N SER A 104 -1.56 3.22 -5.98
CA SER A 104 -2.01 3.53 -7.35
C SER A 104 -1.63 4.94 -7.77
N GLN A 105 -1.69 5.92 -6.87
CA GLN A 105 -1.22 7.29 -7.14
C GLN A 105 0.26 7.31 -7.49
N ALA A 106 1.08 6.45 -6.87
CA ALA A 106 2.51 6.36 -7.12
C ALA A 106 2.82 5.55 -8.39
N TYR A 107 2.30 4.32 -8.51
CA TYR A 107 2.63 3.41 -9.61
C TYR A 107 1.96 3.81 -10.93
N GLN A 108 0.64 4.00 -10.93
CA GLN A 108 -0.08 4.37 -12.15
C GLN A 108 0.02 5.87 -12.43
N GLY A 109 -0.07 6.71 -11.40
CA GLY A 109 0.08 8.17 -11.55
C GLY A 109 1.53 8.60 -11.80
N GLY A 110 2.48 8.15 -10.98
CA GLY A 110 3.91 8.46 -11.12
C GLY A 110 4.59 7.58 -12.16
N GLY A 111 4.63 6.27 -11.93
CA GLY A 111 5.34 5.30 -12.78
C GLY A 111 4.81 5.25 -14.21
N ARG A 112 3.51 5.03 -14.42
CA ARG A 112 2.83 5.02 -15.74
C ARG A 112 2.54 6.41 -16.29
N GLN A 113 2.70 7.47 -15.47
CA GLN A 113 2.45 8.86 -15.86
C GLN A 113 0.99 9.14 -16.29
N ILE A 114 0.03 8.40 -15.73
CA ILE A 114 -1.38 8.69 -15.94
C ILE A 114 -1.69 10.08 -15.35
N PRO A 115 -2.42 10.96 -16.09
CA PRO A 115 -2.66 12.33 -15.67
C PRO A 115 -3.28 12.45 -14.27
N ARG A 116 -2.79 13.39 -13.46
CA ARG A 116 -3.26 13.63 -12.08
C ARG A 116 -4.76 13.85 -11.98
N GLU A 117 -5.36 14.50 -12.97
CA GLU A 117 -6.81 14.72 -13.04
C GLU A 117 -7.58 13.41 -13.12
N THR A 118 -7.11 12.47 -13.96
CA THR A 118 -7.71 11.12 -14.09
C THR A 118 -7.59 10.35 -12.76
N MET A 119 -6.43 10.37 -12.14
CA MET A 119 -6.19 9.72 -10.85
C MET A 119 -7.10 10.29 -9.76
N THR A 120 -7.21 11.61 -9.68
CA THR A 120 -8.06 12.30 -8.69
C THR A 120 -9.54 12.02 -8.93
N ALA A 121 -10.00 12.07 -10.19
CA ALA A 121 -11.39 11.78 -10.54
C ALA A 121 -11.78 10.35 -10.18
N LEU A 122 -10.91 9.37 -10.48
CA LEU A 122 -11.16 7.97 -10.18
C LEU A 122 -11.18 7.70 -8.67
N LYS A 123 -10.20 8.21 -7.93
CA LYS A 123 -10.18 8.16 -6.46
C LYS A 123 -11.47 8.72 -5.87
N ARG A 124 -11.85 9.93 -6.27
CA ARG A 124 -13.07 10.58 -5.76
C ARG A 124 -14.35 9.78 -6.08
N THR A 125 -14.42 9.21 -7.28
CA THR A 125 -15.59 8.43 -7.71
C THR A 125 -15.72 7.10 -6.95
N THR A 126 -14.58 6.47 -6.62
CA THR A 126 -14.55 5.11 -6.06
C THR A 126 -14.47 5.09 -4.54
N LEU A 127 -13.73 5.99 -3.93
CA LEU A 127 -13.46 6.03 -2.49
C LEU A 127 -14.13 7.20 -1.78
N GLY A 128 -14.47 8.28 -2.51
CA GLY A 128 -14.95 9.51 -1.88
C GLY A 128 -13.91 10.06 -0.90
N ASP A 129 -14.33 10.27 0.34
CA ASP A 129 -13.47 10.74 1.43
C ASP A 129 -12.84 9.60 2.26
N PHE A 130 -13.08 8.33 1.87
CA PHE A 130 -12.52 7.20 2.58
C PHE A 130 -11.01 7.13 2.38
N LYS A 131 -10.25 7.22 3.47
CA LYS A 131 -8.79 7.13 3.48
C LYS A 131 -8.29 6.46 4.77
N PRO A 132 -7.03 5.98 4.81
CA PRO A 132 -6.41 5.53 6.04
C PRO A 132 -6.34 6.65 7.10
N ASP A 133 -6.41 6.28 8.37
CA ASP A 133 -6.14 7.17 9.50
C ASP A 133 -4.64 7.42 9.69
N LEU A 134 -3.81 6.42 9.34
CA LEU A 134 -2.35 6.49 9.33
C LEU A 134 -1.80 5.70 8.15
N THR A 135 -0.90 6.30 7.41
CA THR A 135 -0.09 5.61 6.39
C THR A 135 1.38 5.64 6.78
N ILE A 136 2.04 4.49 6.80
CA ILE A 136 3.49 4.38 7.00
C ILE A 136 4.12 4.07 5.65
N TYR A 137 4.82 5.05 5.09
CA TYR A 137 5.55 4.89 3.83
C TYR A 137 7.00 4.48 4.10
N LEU A 138 7.36 3.31 3.62
CA LEU A 138 8.72 2.76 3.69
C LEU A 138 9.52 3.28 2.49
N ASP A 139 10.30 4.32 2.71
CA ASP A 139 11.15 4.88 1.65
C ASP A 139 12.44 4.09 1.48
N ILE A 140 12.72 3.70 0.23
CA ILE A 140 13.92 2.96 -0.16
C ILE A 140 14.37 3.38 -1.56
N ASP A 141 15.68 3.41 -1.79
CA ASP A 141 16.20 3.54 -3.16
C ASP A 141 15.68 2.37 -4.02
N PRO A 142 15.08 2.66 -5.19
CA PRO A 142 14.54 1.61 -6.06
C PRO A 142 15.55 0.52 -6.43
N ARG A 143 16.83 0.87 -6.58
CA ARG A 143 17.90 -0.08 -6.91
C ARG A 143 18.09 -1.09 -5.78
N VAL A 144 18.12 -0.61 -4.54
CA VAL A 144 18.25 -1.45 -3.35
C VAL A 144 16.99 -2.31 -3.18
N GLY A 145 15.80 -1.73 -3.38
CA GLY A 145 14.54 -2.44 -3.29
C GLY A 145 14.44 -3.59 -4.30
N LEU A 146 14.74 -3.32 -5.57
CA LEU A 146 14.70 -4.33 -6.64
C LEU A 146 15.75 -5.43 -6.46
N GLU A 147 16.94 -5.11 -5.96
CA GLU A 147 17.95 -6.12 -5.62
C GLU A 147 17.43 -7.08 -4.54
N ARG A 148 16.83 -6.54 -3.49
CA ARG A 148 16.18 -7.34 -2.43
C ARG A 148 15.00 -8.17 -2.98
N ALA A 149 14.22 -7.63 -3.92
CA ALA A 149 13.10 -8.33 -4.53
C ALA A 149 13.56 -9.52 -5.39
N ARG A 150 14.60 -9.35 -6.22
CA ARG A 150 15.21 -10.41 -7.04
C ARG A 150 15.69 -11.61 -6.23
N GLY A 151 16.16 -11.38 -5.01
CA GLY A 151 16.58 -12.45 -4.09
C GLY A 151 15.43 -13.34 -3.59
N ARG A 152 14.16 -13.00 -3.88
CA ARG A 152 12.98 -13.75 -3.41
C ARG A 152 12.32 -14.66 -4.44
N GLY A 153 12.73 -14.61 -5.71
CA GLY A 153 12.18 -15.44 -6.80
C GLY A 153 11.98 -14.69 -8.11
N GLU A 154 11.11 -15.23 -8.96
CA GLU A 154 10.77 -14.60 -10.25
C GLU A 154 10.03 -13.30 -10.05
N LEU A 155 10.39 -12.29 -10.86
CA LEU A 155 9.76 -10.97 -10.86
C LEU A 155 8.42 -11.02 -11.59
N ASP A 156 7.41 -10.37 -11.06
CA ASP A 156 6.14 -10.18 -11.75
C ASP A 156 6.25 -9.08 -12.84
N ARG A 157 5.16 -8.87 -13.59
CA ARG A 157 5.09 -7.93 -14.71
C ARG A 157 5.47 -6.49 -14.29
N ILE A 158 5.10 -6.05 -13.11
CA ILE A 158 5.41 -4.70 -12.61
C ILE A 158 6.87 -4.62 -12.16
N GLU A 159 7.38 -5.66 -11.50
CA GLU A 159 8.77 -5.73 -11.04
C GLU A 159 9.79 -5.80 -12.19
N LYS A 160 9.34 -6.12 -13.42
CA LYS A 160 10.15 -6.13 -14.65
C LYS A 160 10.24 -4.76 -15.35
N MET A 161 9.56 -3.73 -14.85
CA MET A 161 9.64 -2.39 -15.42
C MET A 161 11.05 -1.80 -15.32
N ASP A 162 11.33 -0.79 -16.14
CA ASP A 162 12.61 -0.09 -16.15
C ASP A 162 12.84 0.72 -14.86
N MET A 163 14.09 1.11 -14.62
CA MET A 163 14.45 1.85 -13.41
C MET A 163 13.77 3.22 -13.37
N SER A 164 13.57 3.88 -14.50
CA SER A 164 12.94 5.19 -14.55
C SER A 164 11.47 5.15 -14.09
N PHE A 165 10.78 4.02 -14.30
CA PHE A 165 9.44 3.80 -13.77
C PHE A 165 9.45 3.82 -12.23
N PHE A 166 10.41 3.13 -11.60
CA PHE A 166 10.52 3.08 -10.14
C PHE A 166 11.03 4.38 -9.54
N ASP A 167 11.94 5.10 -10.22
CA ASP A 167 12.39 6.42 -9.79
C ASP A 167 11.20 7.41 -9.76
N ARG A 168 10.37 7.46 -10.81
CA ARG A 168 9.13 8.28 -10.83
C ARG A 168 8.09 7.82 -9.78
N THR A 169 7.99 6.51 -9.56
CA THR A 169 7.07 5.96 -8.55
C THR A 169 7.47 6.42 -7.14
N ARG A 170 8.78 6.35 -6.81
CA ARG A 170 9.30 6.83 -5.52
C ARG A 170 9.10 8.33 -5.37
N GLU A 171 9.45 9.12 -6.38
CA GLU A 171 9.25 10.57 -6.38
C GLU A 171 7.79 10.92 -6.07
N ARG A 172 6.86 10.21 -6.71
CA ARG A 172 5.43 10.44 -6.47
C ARG A 172 4.98 10.03 -5.06
N TYR A 173 5.53 8.96 -4.49
CA TYR A 173 5.29 8.61 -3.08
C TYR A 173 5.74 9.72 -2.14
N LEU A 174 6.92 10.28 -2.35
CA LEU A 174 7.46 11.38 -1.52
C LEU A 174 6.61 12.65 -1.64
N GLU A 175 6.20 13.05 -2.85
CA GLU A 175 5.27 14.18 -3.04
C GLU A 175 3.94 13.98 -2.27
N LEU A 176 3.39 12.77 -2.31
CA LEU A 176 2.15 12.44 -1.60
C LEU A 176 2.33 12.49 -0.08
N ALA A 177 3.46 11.99 0.41
CA ALA A 177 3.81 12.03 1.83
C ALA A 177 3.99 13.46 2.35
N GLU A 178 4.61 14.34 1.56
CA GLU A 178 4.76 15.76 1.92
C GLU A 178 3.42 16.52 1.96
N SER A 179 2.42 16.04 1.24
CA SER A 179 1.12 16.70 1.10
C SER A 179 0.02 16.19 2.04
N ASP A 180 0.27 15.15 2.83
CA ASP A 180 -0.72 14.55 3.75
C ASP A 180 -0.11 14.25 5.13
N ASP A 181 -0.48 15.01 6.15
CA ASP A 181 -0.01 14.88 7.53
C ASP A 181 -0.34 13.51 8.18
N THR A 182 -1.19 12.70 7.55
CA THR A 182 -1.47 11.32 7.99
C THR A 182 -0.46 10.31 7.48
N VAL A 183 0.54 10.74 6.69
CA VAL A 183 1.60 9.90 6.15
C VAL A 183 2.90 10.12 6.93
N VAL A 184 3.44 9.03 7.46
CA VAL A 184 4.76 9.03 8.13
C VAL A 184 5.76 8.28 7.27
N VAL A 185 6.87 8.93 6.94
CA VAL A 185 7.95 8.33 6.15
C VAL A 185 8.95 7.65 7.09
N VAL A 186 9.26 6.39 6.82
CA VAL A 186 10.28 5.60 7.52
C VAL A 186 11.37 5.18 6.55
N ASN A 187 12.62 5.45 6.88
CA ASN A 187 13.77 5.02 6.08
C ASN A 187 13.91 3.49 6.12
N ALA A 188 13.64 2.82 5.00
CA ALA A 188 13.72 1.37 4.86
C ALA A 188 15.09 0.83 4.41
N GLU A 189 16.09 1.69 4.26
CA GLU A 189 17.46 1.28 3.95
C GLU A 189 18.23 0.81 5.20
N GLN A 190 17.73 1.14 6.38
CA GLN A 190 18.27 0.72 7.66
C GLN A 190 18.20 -0.81 7.88
N SER A 191 18.75 -1.28 8.98
CA SER A 191 18.59 -2.67 9.40
C SER A 191 17.11 -3.02 9.69
N ILE A 192 16.75 -4.27 9.52
CA ILE A 192 15.38 -4.76 9.79
C ILE A 192 14.93 -4.40 11.20
N ASP A 193 15.82 -4.56 12.19
CA ASP A 193 15.53 -4.28 13.60
C ASP A 193 15.29 -2.78 13.84
N GLN A 194 16.06 -1.91 13.18
CA GLN A 194 15.87 -0.46 13.29
C GLN A 194 14.55 -0.02 12.64
N VAL A 195 14.25 -0.51 11.45
CA VAL A 195 12.96 -0.23 10.79
C VAL A 195 11.78 -0.69 11.66
N ALA A 196 11.87 -1.88 12.26
CA ALA A 196 10.84 -2.39 13.16
C ALA A 196 10.68 -1.53 14.42
N ALA A 197 11.79 -1.04 14.99
CA ALA A 197 11.78 -0.14 16.15
C ALA A 197 11.14 1.21 15.81
N ASP A 198 11.51 1.82 14.69
CA ASP A 198 10.95 3.09 14.23
C ASP A 198 9.43 2.97 13.99
N ILE A 199 8.98 1.88 13.34
CA ILE A 199 7.55 1.60 13.12
C ILE A 199 6.81 1.44 14.47
N SER A 200 7.39 0.68 15.40
CA SER A 200 6.79 0.48 16.72
C SER A 200 6.64 1.80 17.48
N ALA A 201 7.64 2.67 17.39
CA ALA A 201 7.59 4.01 17.99
C ALA A 201 6.50 4.88 17.34
N VAL A 202 6.41 4.90 16.00
CA VAL A 202 5.37 5.62 15.26
C VAL A 202 3.98 5.18 15.70
N VAL A 203 3.71 3.87 15.69
CA VAL A 203 2.39 3.31 16.05
C VAL A 203 2.05 3.60 17.51
N THR A 204 2.97 3.35 18.44
CA THR A 204 2.75 3.57 19.87
C THR A 204 2.44 5.03 20.18
N ASN A 205 3.22 5.96 19.63
CA ASN A 205 2.99 7.39 19.81
C ASN A 205 1.66 7.84 19.21
N TRP A 206 1.34 7.35 18.01
CA TRP A 206 0.09 7.71 17.31
C TRP A 206 -1.16 7.19 18.01
N VAL A 207 -1.12 5.97 18.60
CA VAL A 207 -2.25 5.43 19.38
C VAL A 207 -2.44 6.17 20.69
N SER A 208 -1.36 6.75 21.24
CA SER A 208 -1.38 7.46 22.54
C SER A 208 -1.76 8.94 22.42
N ALA A 209 -1.78 9.50 21.21
CA ALA A 209 -2.12 10.89 20.93
C ALA A 209 -3.63 11.11 20.79
#